data_e7ac17c5cc035d80192a66b0c9f7832e
#
_entry.id   e7ac17c5cc035d80192a66b0c9f7832e
#
_cell.length_a   1.000
_cell.length_b   1.000
_cell.length_c   1.000
_cell.angle_alpha   90.00
_cell.angle_beta   90.00
_cell.angle_gamma   90.00
#
_symmetry.space_group_name_H-M   'P 1'
#
loop_
_entity.id
_entity.type
_entity.pdbx_description
1 polymer ?
#
loop_
_entity_poly.entity_id
_entity_poly.type
_entity_poly.pdbx_seq_one_letter_code
_entity_poly.pdbx_strand_id
1 'polypeptide(L)'
;MNVLVTGGAGFVGTNLIKRLLKDGHNVVSLDNYSTGTEDNHQEGCEYFYTDIRDVVDFSYYMEKPDVVYHLAALARIQPSFKNPANTLEVGILGTMNLLEWVKELENKPRMVFAGSSSVHSGMMKNPYTFSKSVADDMCLLYKKHLGVEVSICRFYNVYGPYQLTEGEYCTVVGIFERQYKNKETLTITGDGEQRRDFTHIDDIVDGLILTSENETCWDEIELGRGNNHSINELADMFNTETTYIDERPGEARETLCNTLIAKRLIGYEPIKNLEDYVGELTKV
;
A
#
# COMPACT_ATOMS: atom_id res chain seq x y z
N MET A 1 -12.35 0.59 18.84
CA MET A 1 -11.01 1.19 18.94
C MET A 1 -11.00 2.56 18.26
N ASN A 2 -10.12 3.45 18.67
CA ASN A 2 -9.79 4.70 17.98
C ASN A 2 -8.64 4.43 17.02
N VAL A 3 -8.86 4.70 15.73
CA VAL A 3 -7.91 4.34 14.67
C VAL A 3 -7.56 5.58 13.85
N LEU A 4 -6.27 5.88 13.75
CA LEU A 4 -5.74 6.91 12.85
C LEU A 4 -5.20 6.27 11.58
N VAL A 5 -5.63 6.77 10.42
CA VAL A 5 -5.15 6.31 9.11
C VAL A 5 -4.54 7.48 8.35
N THR A 6 -3.26 7.43 8.02
CA THR A 6 -2.66 8.39 7.09
C THR A 6 -2.72 7.84 5.66
N GLY A 7 -3.04 8.67 4.68
CA GLY A 7 -3.30 8.24 3.31
C GLY A 7 -4.68 7.56 3.14
N GLY A 8 -5.67 7.96 3.97
CA GLY A 8 -6.96 7.29 4.04
C GLY A 8 -7.88 7.55 2.85
N ALA A 9 -7.68 8.63 2.08
CA ALA A 9 -8.42 8.91 0.84
C ALA A 9 -7.79 8.22 -0.39
N GLY A 10 -6.65 7.53 -0.22
CA GLY A 10 -5.99 6.74 -1.26
C GLY A 10 -6.59 5.34 -1.41
N PHE A 11 -6.09 4.57 -2.39
CA PHE A 11 -6.57 3.24 -2.73
C PHE A 11 -6.66 2.27 -1.53
N VAL A 12 -5.54 2.03 -0.86
CA VAL A 12 -5.49 1.09 0.28
C VAL A 12 -6.25 1.64 1.48
N GLY A 13 -6.06 2.94 1.77
CA GLY A 13 -6.70 3.62 2.91
C GLY A 13 -8.21 3.58 2.86
N THR A 14 -8.81 3.82 1.70
CA THR A 14 -10.27 3.77 1.49
C THR A 14 -10.84 2.39 1.83
N ASN A 15 -10.23 1.33 1.33
CA ASN A 15 -10.69 -0.04 1.60
C ASN A 15 -10.51 -0.43 3.07
N LEU A 16 -9.39 -0.02 3.68
CA LEU A 16 -9.14 -0.24 5.11
C LEU A 16 -10.18 0.51 5.97
N ILE A 17 -10.42 1.80 5.71
CA ILE A 17 -11.41 2.62 6.44
C ILE A 17 -12.80 2.00 6.33
N LYS A 18 -13.22 1.61 5.12
CA LYS A 18 -14.50 0.94 4.91
C LYS A 18 -14.67 -0.32 5.78
N ARG A 19 -13.61 -1.11 5.90
CA ARG A 19 -13.62 -2.32 6.74
C ARG A 19 -13.63 -1.96 8.23
N LEU A 20 -12.81 -1.01 8.69
CA LEU A 20 -12.74 -0.57 10.08
C LEU A 20 -14.07 0.01 10.58
N LEU A 21 -14.76 0.80 9.75
CA LEU A 21 -16.09 1.34 10.08
C LEU A 21 -17.13 0.23 10.19
N LYS A 22 -17.10 -0.75 9.27
CA LYS A 22 -17.98 -1.93 9.33
C LYS A 22 -17.78 -2.74 10.62
N ASP A 23 -16.54 -2.81 11.10
CA ASP A 23 -16.17 -3.51 12.33
C ASP A 23 -16.41 -2.65 13.60
N GLY A 24 -16.98 -1.42 13.44
CA GLY A 24 -17.45 -0.56 14.53
C GLY A 24 -16.35 0.29 15.19
N HIS A 25 -15.25 0.57 14.48
CA HIS A 25 -14.18 1.43 14.97
C HIS A 25 -14.47 2.91 14.73
N ASN A 26 -13.93 3.79 15.59
CA ASN A 26 -13.88 5.23 15.40
C ASN A 26 -12.63 5.55 14.56
N VAL A 27 -12.82 6.10 13.34
CA VAL A 27 -11.74 6.27 12.38
C VAL A 27 -11.55 7.72 12.00
N VAL A 28 -10.30 8.19 12.09
CA VAL A 28 -9.83 9.48 11.58
C VAL A 28 -8.84 9.26 10.46
N SER A 29 -9.00 9.99 9.38
CA SER A 29 -8.13 9.95 8.20
C SER A 29 -7.38 11.26 8.00
N LEU A 30 -6.06 11.17 7.77
CA LEU A 30 -5.22 12.29 7.36
C LEU A 30 -4.73 12.06 5.93
N ASP A 31 -5.05 12.98 5.02
CA ASP A 31 -4.63 12.87 3.61
C ASP A 31 -4.39 14.27 3.02
N ASN A 32 -3.37 14.43 2.18
CA ASN A 32 -3.12 15.68 1.44
C ASN A 32 -3.69 15.63 0.02
N TYR A 33 -4.40 14.55 -0.32
CA TYR A 33 -5.04 14.29 -1.62
C TYR A 33 -4.09 14.36 -2.82
N SER A 34 -2.80 14.09 -2.60
CA SER A 34 -1.81 14.05 -3.70
C SER A 34 -2.08 12.91 -4.69
N THR A 35 -2.68 11.81 -4.23
CA THR A 35 -3.12 10.66 -5.04
C THR A 35 -4.51 10.15 -4.63
N GLY A 36 -5.00 10.56 -3.48
CA GLY A 36 -6.36 10.31 -3.01
C GLY A 36 -7.37 11.30 -3.59
N THR A 37 -8.65 11.08 -3.33
CA THR A 37 -9.76 11.97 -3.74
C THR A 37 -10.85 11.98 -2.69
N GLU A 38 -11.58 13.11 -2.58
CA GLU A 38 -12.75 13.22 -1.71
C GLU A 38 -13.89 12.26 -2.12
N ASP A 39 -13.94 11.84 -3.37
CA ASP A 39 -14.91 10.84 -3.85
C ASP A 39 -14.75 9.48 -3.16
N ASN A 40 -13.58 9.23 -2.56
CA ASN A 40 -13.29 8.02 -1.80
C ASN A 40 -13.74 8.08 -0.34
N HIS A 41 -14.28 9.22 0.14
CA HIS A 41 -14.69 9.35 1.53
C HIS A 41 -15.76 8.32 1.90
N GLN A 42 -15.61 7.75 3.08
CA GLN A 42 -16.56 6.80 3.65
C GLN A 42 -17.37 7.47 4.77
N GLU A 43 -18.69 7.35 4.71
CA GLU A 43 -19.56 7.88 5.76
C GLU A 43 -19.22 7.25 7.12
N GLY A 44 -19.03 8.09 8.14
CA GLY A 44 -18.63 7.67 9.49
C GLY A 44 -17.14 7.80 9.78
N CYS A 45 -16.31 8.15 8.78
CA CYS A 45 -14.92 8.51 9.01
C CYS A 45 -14.76 10.04 9.00
N GLU A 46 -13.97 10.57 9.90
CA GLU A 46 -13.59 11.99 9.92
C GLU A 46 -12.31 12.19 9.09
N TYR A 47 -12.37 13.10 8.10
CA TYR A 47 -11.24 13.35 7.19
C TYR A 47 -10.66 14.75 7.41
N PHE A 48 -9.34 14.83 7.52
CA PHE A 48 -8.61 16.09 7.59
C PHE A 48 -7.62 16.22 6.43
N TYR A 49 -7.65 17.38 5.77
CA TYR A 49 -6.60 17.75 4.82
C TYR A 49 -5.30 17.99 5.58
N THR A 50 -4.32 17.12 5.42
CA THR A 50 -3.08 17.17 6.21
C THR A 50 -1.92 16.55 5.46
N ASP A 51 -0.81 17.28 5.36
CA ASP A 51 0.45 16.70 4.89
C ASP A 51 1.27 16.21 6.11
N ILE A 52 1.63 14.96 6.11
CA ILE A 52 2.39 14.32 7.21
C ILE A 52 3.80 14.92 7.41
N ARG A 53 4.32 15.69 6.43
CA ARG A 53 5.59 16.39 6.54
C ARG A 53 5.51 17.65 7.40
N ASP A 54 4.34 18.27 7.44
CA ASP A 54 4.11 19.57 8.07
C ASP A 54 3.61 19.44 9.52
N VAL A 55 3.31 18.23 9.98
CA VAL A 55 2.76 17.96 11.31
C VAL A 55 3.80 17.25 12.16
N VAL A 56 4.02 17.76 13.36
CA VAL A 56 4.89 17.14 14.38
C VAL A 56 4.10 16.61 15.59
N ASP A 57 2.86 17.09 15.79
CA ASP A 57 1.94 16.62 16.83
C ASP A 57 0.57 16.30 16.23
N PHE A 58 0.28 15.02 16.08
CA PHE A 58 -0.96 14.52 15.51
C PHE A 58 -2.09 14.38 16.56
N SER A 59 -1.84 14.70 17.83
CA SER A 59 -2.83 14.62 18.91
C SER A 59 -4.02 15.57 18.69
N TYR A 60 -3.83 16.64 17.90
CA TYR A 60 -4.92 17.53 17.47
C TYR A 60 -6.04 16.77 16.75
N TYR A 61 -5.68 15.75 15.96
CA TYR A 61 -6.64 14.96 15.16
C TYR A 61 -7.18 13.77 15.95
N MET A 62 -6.33 13.12 16.75
CA MET A 62 -6.70 12.01 17.63
C MET A 62 -5.74 11.91 18.81
N GLU A 63 -6.19 12.29 20.00
CA GLU A 63 -5.35 12.37 21.21
C GLU A 63 -4.83 11.00 21.66
N LYS A 64 -5.66 9.97 21.56
CA LYS A 64 -5.35 8.62 22.07
C LYS A 64 -5.78 7.54 21.06
N PRO A 65 -5.02 7.35 19.95
CA PRO A 65 -5.27 6.25 19.07
C PRO A 65 -4.93 4.91 19.75
N ASP A 66 -5.69 3.87 19.46
CA ASP A 66 -5.34 2.48 19.79
C ASP A 66 -4.42 1.90 18.71
N VAL A 67 -4.69 2.28 17.45
CA VAL A 67 -3.93 1.84 16.27
C VAL A 67 -3.67 3.02 15.33
N VAL A 68 -2.46 3.07 14.77
CA VAL A 68 -2.06 4.01 13.72
C VAL A 68 -1.67 3.22 12.47
N TYR A 69 -2.46 3.32 11.38
CA TYR A 69 -2.08 2.79 10.08
C TYR A 69 -1.41 3.87 9.24
N HIS A 70 -0.12 3.71 9.00
CA HIS A 70 0.66 4.65 8.18
C HIS A 70 0.74 4.16 6.73
N LEU A 71 -0.21 4.63 5.90
CA LEU A 71 -0.32 4.28 4.48
C LEU A 71 0.08 5.44 3.55
N ALA A 72 0.20 6.67 4.06
CA ALA A 72 0.57 7.84 3.27
C ALA A 72 1.95 7.65 2.62
N ALA A 73 1.98 7.63 1.29
CA ALA A 73 3.21 7.48 0.50
C ALA A 73 2.98 7.82 -0.97
N LEU A 74 4.01 8.23 -1.69
CA LEU A 74 4.04 8.32 -3.15
C LEU A 74 4.52 6.99 -3.73
N ALA A 75 3.61 6.03 -3.85
CA ALA A 75 3.90 4.61 -4.03
C ALA A 75 4.08 4.20 -5.50
N ARG A 76 5.02 4.82 -6.25
CA ARG A 76 5.37 4.40 -7.63
C ARG A 76 6.81 4.70 -7.98
N ILE A 77 7.42 3.79 -8.75
CA ILE A 77 8.81 3.86 -9.18
C ILE A 77 9.02 4.99 -10.19
N GLN A 78 8.23 5.04 -11.27
CA GLN A 78 8.47 6.00 -12.36
C GLN A 78 8.29 7.47 -11.94
N PRO A 79 7.24 7.87 -11.19
CA PRO A 79 7.13 9.21 -10.64
C PRO A 79 8.29 9.58 -9.69
N SER A 80 8.85 8.61 -8.95
CA SER A 80 9.97 8.86 -8.04
C SER A 80 11.25 9.31 -8.75
N PHE A 81 11.49 8.88 -9.98
CA PHE A 81 12.59 9.41 -10.80
C PHE A 81 12.35 10.83 -11.27
N LYS A 82 11.09 11.22 -11.51
CA LYS A 82 10.74 12.59 -11.95
C LYS A 82 10.87 13.59 -10.80
N ASN A 83 10.48 13.21 -9.60
CA ASN A 83 10.59 14.07 -8.41
C ASN A 83 11.11 13.27 -7.20
N PRO A 84 12.43 12.98 -7.16
CA PRO A 84 13.02 12.19 -6.09
C PRO A 84 12.93 12.89 -4.73
N ALA A 85 13.13 14.21 -4.68
CA ALA A 85 13.09 14.98 -3.42
C ALA A 85 11.73 14.80 -2.73
N ASN A 86 10.63 15.05 -3.43
CA ASN A 86 9.28 14.90 -2.89
C ASN A 86 9.00 13.45 -2.41
N THR A 87 9.48 12.44 -3.18
CA THR A 87 9.33 11.04 -2.77
C THR A 87 10.07 10.73 -1.47
N LEU A 88 11.29 11.24 -1.33
CA LEU A 88 12.12 11.05 -0.12
C LEU A 88 11.54 11.81 1.07
N GLU A 89 11.11 13.05 0.89
CA GLU A 89 10.49 13.86 1.95
C GLU A 89 9.22 13.18 2.50
N VAL A 90 8.30 12.77 1.64
CA VAL A 90 7.08 12.08 2.07
C VAL A 90 7.42 10.76 2.77
N GLY A 91 8.27 9.94 2.15
CA GLY A 91 8.57 8.60 2.66
C GLY A 91 9.44 8.59 3.92
N ILE A 92 10.35 9.54 4.08
CA ILE A 92 11.32 9.57 5.18
C ILE A 92 10.89 10.57 6.26
N LEU A 93 10.75 11.87 5.91
CA LEU A 93 10.39 12.90 6.89
C LEU A 93 8.97 12.67 7.44
N GLY A 94 8.00 12.38 6.57
CA GLY A 94 6.63 12.09 7.01
C GLY A 94 6.56 10.89 7.95
N THR A 95 7.27 9.80 7.65
CA THR A 95 7.36 8.63 8.53
C THR A 95 8.04 8.95 9.85
N MET A 96 9.12 9.74 9.82
CA MET A 96 9.82 10.19 11.03
C MET A 96 8.90 10.99 11.96
N ASN A 97 8.13 11.94 11.42
CA ASN A 97 7.20 12.75 12.22
C ASN A 97 6.16 11.88 12.96
N LEU A 98 5.61 10.86 12.28
CA LEU A 98 4.69 9.91 12.91
C LEU A 98 5.36 9.07 13.99
N LEU A 99 6.55 8.55 13.73
CA LEU A 99 7.31 7.76 14.71
C LEU A 99 7.66 8.59 15.95
N GLU A 100 8.09 9.85 15.80
CA GLU A 100 8.36 10.76 16.91
C GLU A 100 7.09 11.02 17.74
N TRP A 101 5.96 11.29 17.08
CA TRP A 101 4.70 11.48 17.77
C TRP A 101 4.26 10.23 18.54
N VAL A 102 4.23 9.05 17.88
CA VAL A 102 3.82 7.79 18.52
C VAL A 102 4.71 7.44 19.72
N LYS A 103 6.00 7.73 19.62
CA LYS A 103 6.96 7.53 20.71
C LYS A 103 6.56 8.30 22.00
N GLU A 104 6.03 9.51 21.86
CA GLU A 104 5.66 10.36 23.00
C GLU A 104 4.29 9.99 23.61
N LEU A 105 3.46 9.20 22.92
CA LEU A 105 2.14 8.81 23.42
C LEU A 105 2.24 7.83 24.61
N GLU A 106 1.55 8.16 25.71
CA GLU A 106 1.54 7.33 26.95
C GLU A 106 0.86 5.97 26.72
N ASN A 107 -0.20 5.92 25.90
CA ASN A 107 -0.97 4.71 25.62
C ASN A 107 -0.29 3.71 24.69
N LYS A 108 0.87 4.06 24.11
CA LYS A 108 1.69 3.19 23.24
C LYS A 108 0.86 2.46 22.17
N PRO A 109 0.24 3.18 21.23
CA PRO A 109 -0.59 2.55 20.20
C PRO A 109 0.24 1.61 19.33
N ARG A 110 -0.43 0.60 18.76
CA ARG A 110 0.17 -0.22 17.70
C ARG A 110 0.27 0.60 16.41
N MET A 111 1.46 0.71 15.84
CA MET A 111 1.65 1.30 14.51
C MET A 111 1.82 0.19 13.47
N VAL A 112 1.08 0.28 12.37
CA VAL A 112 1.23 -0.60 11.19
C VAL A 112 1.70 0.25 10.02
N PHE A 113 2.93 0.02 9.57
CA PHE A 113 3.55 0.75 8.47
C PHE A 113 3.43 -0.01 7.15
N ALA A 114 2.97 0.67 6.10
CA ALA A 114 2.91 0.12 4.75
C ALA A 114 4.30 0.05 4.10
N GLY A 115 4.95 -1.10 4.21
CA GLY A 115 6.17 -1.45 3.50
C GLY A 115 5.92 -1.82 2.04
N SER A 116 6.98 -2.18 1.32
CA SER A 116 6.90 -2.54 -0.10
C SER A 116 7.82 -3.70 -0.45
N SER A 117 7.35 -4.64 -1.25
CA SER A 117 8.17 -5.73 -1.81
C SER A 117 9.31 -5.24 -2.73
N SER A 118 9.26 -3.97 -3.18
CA SER A 118 10.31 -3.39 -4.02
C SER A 118 11.69 -3.39 -3.33
N VAL A 119 11.73 -3.37 -1.98
CA VAL A 119 12.99 -3.37 -1.22
C VAL A 119 13.82 -4.64 -1.48
N HIS A 120 13.18 -5.77 -1.80
CA HIS A 120 13.87 -7.01 -2.15
C HIS A 120 14.66 -6.93 -3.47
N SER A 121 14.33 -5.98 -4.34
CA SER A 121 15.09 -5.76 -5.58
C SER A 121 16.34 -4.92 -5.42
N GLY A 122 16.59 -4.40 -4.21
CA GLY A 122 17.75 -3.64 -3.81
C GLY A 122 17.45 -2.15 -3.60
N MET A 123 17.87 -1.63 -2.45
CA MET A 123 17.63 -0.27 -1.97
C MET A 123 17.97 0.82 -2.99
N MET A 124 19.10 0.66 -3.75
CA MET A 124 19.61 1.67 -4.68
C MET A 124 18.99 1.62 -6.08
N LYS A 125 17.94 0.84 -6.28
CA LYS A 125 17.28 0.67 -7.60
C LYS A 125 16.58 1.93 -8.09
N ASN A 126 15.90 2.65 -7.20
CA ASN A 126 15.14 3.85 -7.50
C ASN A 126 14.81 4.63 -6.21
N PRO A 127 14.44 5.93 -6.31
CA PRO A 127 14.16 6.76 -5.14
C PRO A 127 12.99 6.25 -4.26
N TYR A 128 11.96 5.65 -4.86
CA TYR A 128 10.85 5.05 -4.10
C TYR A 128 11.31 3.88 -3.23
N THR A 129 12.04 2.93 -3.82
CA THR A 129 12.58 1.78 -3.07
C THR A 129 13.55 2.25 -1.99
N PHE A 130 14.38 3.26 -2.27
CA PHE A 130 15.27 3.86 -1.28
C PHE A 130 14.49 4.45 -0.10
N SER A 131 13.44 5.26 -0.36
CA SER A 131 12.62 5.86 0.70
C SER A 131 11.95 4.80 1.59
N LYS A 132 11.44 3.71 0.99
CA LYS A 132 10.81 2.61 1.74
C LYS A 132 11.83 1.84 2.58
N SER A 133 13.04 1.56 2.05
CA SER A 133 14.08 0.88 2.81
C SER A 133 14.56 1.71 4.01
N VAL A 134 14.73 3.03 3.85
CA VAL A 134 15.10 3.92 4.96
C VAL A 134 13.97 3.97 6.01
N ALA A 135 12.72 4.05 5.57
CA ALA A 135 11.58 4.05 6.48
C ALA A 135 11.44 2.73 7.25
N ASP A 136 11.69 1.57 6.60
CA ASP A 136 11.76 0.26 7.25
C ASP A 136 12.81 0.26 8.38
N ASP A 137 14.04 0.70 8.07
CA ASP A 137 15.13 0.78 9.06
C ASP A 137 14.80 1.73 10.21
N MET A 138 14.13 2.86 9.94
CA MET A 138 13.64 3.79 10.97
C MET A 138 12.60 3.12 11.87
N CYS A 139 11.60 2.43 11.31
CA CYS A 139 10.62 1.68 12.09
C CYS A 139 11.28 0.67 13.03
N LEU A 140 12.23 -0.12 12.52
CA LEU A 140 12.97 -1.10 13.34
C LEU A 140 13.85 -0.45 14.40
N LEU A 141 14.48 0.70 14.11
CA LEU A 141 15.26 1.48 15.08
C LEU A 141 14.37 1.96 16.23
N TYR A 142 13.21 2.57 15.92
CA TYR A 142 12.27 3.08 16.92
C TYR A 142 11.68 1.96 17.78
N LYS A 143 11.34 0.84 17.14
CA LYS A 143 10.87 -0.34 17.86
C LYS A 143 11.91 -0.85 18.84
N LYS A 144 13.13 -1.08 18.36
CA LYS A 144 14.20 -1.73 19.12
C LYS A 144 14.73 -0.87 20.27
N HIS A 145 14.80 0.45 20.10
CA HIS A 145 15.50 1.33 21.02
C HIS A 145 14.64 2.42 21.67
N LEU A 146 13.49 2.74 21.09
CA LEU A 146 12.67 3.89 21.51
C LEU A 146 11.27 3.50 21.98
N GLY A 147 10.97 2.20 22.05
CA GLY A 147 9.74 1.66 22.63
C GLY A 147 8.47 1.89 21.81
N VAL A 148 8.60 2.11 20.49
CA VAL A 148 7.46 2.21 19.59
C VAL A 148 7.04 0.81 19.14
N GLU A 149 5.77 0.44 19.33
CA GLU A 149 5.22 -0.81 18.82
C GLU A 149 4.84 -0.67 17.34
N VAL A 150 5.79 -0.93 16.43
CA VAL A 150 5.57 -0.85 14.99
C VAL A 150 5.81 -2.20 14.30
N SER A 151 4.91 -2.54 13.36
CA SER A 151 5.05 -3.68 12.44
C SER A 151 5.05 -3.18 11.00
N ILE A 152 5.97 -3.68 10.19
CA ILE A 152 6.06 -3.39 8.75
C ILE A 152 5.22 -4.41 8.00
N CYS A 153 4.15 -3.98 7.35
CA CYS A 153 3.36 -4.80 6.42
C CYS A 153 3.84 -4.57 4.99
N ARG A 154 4.53 -5.54 4.42
CA ARG A 154 5.14 -5.42 3.09
C ARG A 154 4.20 -5.89 2.01
N PHE A 155 3.66 -4.94 1.21
CA PHE A 155 2.71 -5.25 0.15
C PHE A 155 3.39 -5.72 -1.12
N TYR A 156 2.76 -6.70 -1.75
CA TYR A 156 3.01 -7.08 -3.13
C TYR A 156 1.98 -6.40 -4.05
N ASN A 157 2.07 -6.53 -5.35
CA ASN A 157 1.33 -5.72 -6.34
C ASN A 157 -0.19 -5.69 -6.08
N VAL A 158 -0.65 -4.70 -5.33
CA VAL A 158 -2.06 -4.59 -4.90
C VAL A 158 -2.96 -4.18 -6.06
N TYR A 159 -4.14 -4.80 -6.17
CA TYR A 159 -5.19 -4.49 -7.13
C TYR A 159 -6.58 -4.60 -6.47
N GLY A 160 -7.59 -3.99 -7.08
CA GLY A 160 -8.98 -4.10 -6.64
C GLY A 160 -9.75 -2.78 -6.63
N PRO A 161 -10.93 -2.74 -5.99
CA PRO A 161 -11.78 -1.54 -5.93
C PRO A 161 -11.04 -0.31 -5.40
N TYR A 162 -11.36 0.86 -5.94
CA TYR A 162 -10.72 2.16 -5.65
C TYR A 162 -9.26 2.29 -6.12
N GLN A 163 -8.71 1.33 -6.88
CA GLN A 163 -7.39 1.52 -7.49
C GLN A 163 -7.43 2.64 -8.53
N LEU A 164 -6.31 3.36 -8.65
CA LEU A 164 -6.21 4.39 -9.67
C LEU A 164 -6.19 3.76 -11.07
N THR A 165 -7.03 4.28 -11.94
CA THR A 165 -7.12 3.89 -13.35
C THR A 165 -6.54 4.95 -14.30
N GLU A 166 -6.30 6.18 -13.80
CA GLU A 166 -5.73 7.30 -14.55
C GLU A 166 -4.54 7.92 -13.80
N GLY A 167 -3.63 8.54 -14.56
CA GLY A 167 -2.46 9.22 -14.01
C GLY A 167 -1.24 8.32 -13.83
N GLU A 168 -0.15 8.92 -13.32
CA GLU A 168 1.17 8.28 -13.23
C GLU A 168 1.29 7.24 -12.09
N TYR A 169 0.33 7.26 -11.16
CA TYR A 169 0.33 6.38 -9.99
C TYR A 169 -0.49 5.09 -10.19
N CYS A 170 -0.98 4.83 -11.42
CA CYS A 170 -1.77 3.62 -11.73
C CYS A 170 -0.95 2.33 -11.67
N THR A 171 -1.60 1.26 -11.21
CA THR A 171 -1.07 -0.12 -11.37
C THR A 171 -1.32 -0.62 -12.80
N VAL A 172 -0.62 -1.68 -13.21
CA VAL A 172 -0.89 -2.31 -14.51
C VAL A 172 -2.32 -2.84 -14.61
N VAL A 173 -2.88 -3.40 -13.52
CA VAL A 173 -4.28 -3.86 -13.47
C VAL A 173 -5.24 -2.69 -13.69
N GLY A 174 -5.02 -1.54 -13.02
CA GLY A 174 -5.84 -0.34 -13.22
C GLY A 174 -5.73 0.25 -14.63
N ILE A 175 -4.53 0.24 -15.23
CA ILE A 175 -4.32 0.67 -16.62
C ILE A 175 -5.10 -0.24 -17.58
N PHE A 176 -5.00 -1.56 -17.43
CA PHE A 176 -5.68 -2.54 -18.30
C PHE A 176 -7.20 -2.46 -18.11
N GLU A 177 -7.69 -2.29 -16.87
CA GLU A 177 -9.11 -2.09 -16.59
C GLU A 177 -9.67 -0.86 -17.35
N ARG A 178 -8.97 0.28 -17.29
CA ARG A 178 -9.38 1.49 -18.04
C ARG A 178 -9.34 1.25 -19.55
N GLN A 179 -8.22 0.70 -20.05
CA GLN A 179 -8.07 0.45 -21.49
C GLN A 179 -9.14 -0.49 -22.01
N TYR A 180 -9.45 -1.55 -21.28
CA TYR A 180 -10.52 -2.49 -21.64
C TYR A 180 -11.89 -1.81 -21.67
N LYS A 181 -12.26 -1.06 -20.64
CA LYS A 181 -13.53 -0.31 -20.57
C LYS A 181 -13.69 0.69 -21.71
N ASN A 182 -12.60 1.33 -22.11
CA ASN A 182 -12.57 2.29 -23.22
C ASN A 182 -12.44 1.62 -24.59
N LYS A 183 -12.33 0.31 -24.67
CA LYS A 183 -12.06 -0.45 -25.92
C LYS A 183 -10.74 -0.03 -26.59
N GLU A 184 -9.75 0.32 -25.77
CA GLU A 184 -8.38 0.61 -26.20
C GLU A 184 -7.55 -0.67 -26.22
N THR A 185 -6.50 -0.71 -27.05
CA THR A 185 -5.49 -1.76 -27.06
C THR A 185 -4.70 -1.74 -25.72
N LEU A 186 -4.50 -2.90 -25.08
CA LEU A 186 -3.71 -2.98 -23.85
C LEU A 186 -2.23 -2.73 -24.14
N THR A 187 -1.59 -1.89 -23.32
CA THR A 187 -0.17 -1.53 -23.48
C THR A 187 0.72 -2.33 -22.53
N ILE A 188 1.54 -3.21 -23.09
CA ILE A 188 2.48 -4.07 -22.35
C ILE A 188 3.86 -3.43 -22.39
N THR A 189 4.47 -3.19 -21.21
CA THR A 189 5.81 -2.62 -21.07
C THR A 189 6.87 -3.71 -21.28
N GLY A 190 7.90 -3.43 -22.10
CA GLY A 190 8.98 -4.37 -22.39
C GLY A 190 8.49 -5.60 -23.14
N ASP A 191 8.96 -6.79 -22.76
CA ASP A 191 8.58 -8.07 -23.37
C ASP A 191 7.33 -8.72 -22.74
N GLY A 192 6.79 -8.12 -21.65
CA GLY A 192 5.64 -8.63 -20.93
C GLY A 192 5.92 -9.87 -20.05
N GLU A 193 7.14 -10.40 -20.04
CA GLU A 193 7.52 -11.58 -19.25
C GLU A 193 7.90 -11.28 -17.80
N GLN A 194 7.91 -10.01 -17.39
CA GLN A 194 8.09 -9.65 -15.98
C GLN A 194 6.90 -10.14 -15.14
N ARG A 195 7.21 -10.83 -14.03
CA ARG A 195 6.21 -11.50 -13.20
C ARG A 195 5.92 -10.71 -11.92
N ARG A 196 4.66 -10.68 -11.53
CA ARG A 196 4.19 -9.98 -10.31
C ARG A 196 3.29 -10.88 -9.49
N ASP A 197 3.53 -10.89 -8.19
CA ASP A 197 2.57 -11.40 -7.21
C ASP A 197 1.47 -10.36 -7.05
N PHE A 198 0.34 -10.60 -7.71
CA PHE A 198 -0.83 -9.72 -7.64
C PHE A 198 -1.70 -10.11 -6.45
N THR A 199 -1.89 -9.17 -5.52
CA THR A 199 -2.62 -9.40 -4.28
C THR A 199 -3.87 -8.52 -4.22
N HIS A 200 -5.04 -9.10 -4.01
CA HIS A 200 -6.29 -8.36 -3.92
C HIS A 200 -6.31 -7.47 -2.68
N ILE A 201 -6.93 -6.29 -2.80
CA ILE A 201 -7.01 -5.30 -1.72
C ILE A 201 -7.69 -5.82 -0.47
N ASP A 202 -8.72 -6.69 -0.59
CA ASP A 202 -9.39 -7.28 0.57
C ASP A 202 -8.42 -8.16 1.38
N ASP A 203 -7.57 -8.95 0.71
CA ASP A 203 -6.56 -9.77 1.38
C ASP A 203 -5.50 -8.89 2.07
N ILE A 204 -5.10 -7.76 1.45
CA ILE A 204 -4.20 -6.78 2.09
C ILE A 204 -4.84 -6.17 3.34
N VAL A 205 -6.11 -5.78 3.28
CA VAL A 205 -6.85 -5.20 4.43
C VAL A 205 -6.95 -6.24 5.56
N ASP A 206 -7.27 -7.49 5.24
CA ASP A 206 -7.29 -8.57 6.24
C ASP A 206 -5.91 -8.75 6.89
N GLY A 207 -4.83 -8.73 6.11
CA GLY A 207 -3.47 -8.81 6.62
C GLY A 207 -3.08 -7.65 7.54
N LEU A 208 -3.49 -6.41 7.20
CA LEU A 208 -3.28 -5.22 8.03
C LEU A 208 -3.99 -5.33 9.39
N ILE A 209 -5.24 -5.78 9.39
CA ILE A 209 -6.04 -5.96 10.61
C ILE A 209 -5.45 -7.08 11.46
N LEU A 210 -5.18 -8.25 10.88
CA LEU A 210 -4.53 -9.37 11.59
C LEU A 210 -3.19 -8.97 12.21
N THR A 211 -2.43 -8.08 11.55
CA THR A 211 -1.16 -7.57 12.10
C THR A 211 -1.40 -6.65 13.30
N SER A 212 -2.38 -5.75 13.22
CA SER A 212 -2.67 -4.80 14.30
C SER A 212 -3.29 -5.48 15.54
N GLU A 213 -4.09 -6.53 15.34
CA GLU A 213 -4.78 -7.26 16.39
C GLU A 213 -3.94 -8.39 16.99
N ASN A 214 -2.80 -8.75 16.38
CA ASN A 214 -1.94 -9.83 16.88
C ASN A 214 -1.30 -9.42 18.23
N GLU A 215 -1.29 -10.33 19.20
CA GLU A 215 -0.66 -10.09 20.50
C GLU A 215 0.83 -9.73 20.38
N THR A 216 1.52 -10.37 19.43
CA THR A 216 2.93 -10.09 19.14
C THR A 216 3.05 -8.98 18.11
N CYS A 217 3.81 -7.94 18.44
CA CYS A 217 4.23 -6.93 17.48
C CYS A 217 5.41 -7.45 16.65
N TRP A 218 5.12 -8.10 15.53
CA TRP A 218 6.16 -8.62 14.62
C TRP A 218 6.92 -7.49 13.93
N ASP A 219 8.20 -7.73 13.59
CA ASP A 219 9.02 -6.73 12.90
C ASP A 219 8.49 -6.50 11.48
N GLU A 220 8.26 -7.58 10.75
CA GLU A 220 7.86 -7.57 9.35
C GLU A 220 6.88 -8.69 9.04
N ILE A 221 5.83 -8.38 8.28
CA ILE A 221 4.85 -9.31 7.74
C ILE A 221 4.72 -9.06 6.24
N GLU A 222 4.97 -10.06 5.44
CA GLU A 222 4.79 -10.01 3.99
C GLU A 222 3.34 -10.35 3.61
N LEU A 223 2.67 -9.43 2.91
CA LEU A 223 1.28 -9.57 2.47
C LEU A 223 1.24 -9.69 0.95
N GLY A 224 1.26 -10.92 0.46
CA GLY A 224 1.20 -11.29 -0.94
C GLY A 224 0.25 -12.47 -1.15
N ARG A 225 -0.02 -12.81 -2.41
CA ARG A 225 -0.86 -13.96 -2.77
C ARG A 225 -0.08 -15.29 -2.72
N GLY A 226 1.25 -15.23 -2.93
CA GLY A 226 2.11 -16.42 -3.03
C GLY A 226 2.04 -17.12 -4.39
N ASN A 227 1.51 -16.43 -5.39
CA ASN A 227 1.43 -16.83 -6.78
C ASN A 227 1.70 -15.60 -7.66
N ASN A 228 2.42 -15.76 -8.77
CA ASN A 228 2.70 -14.64 -9.66
C ASN A 228 2.29 -14.92 -11.10
N HIS A 229 1.93 -13.86 -11.80
CA HIS A 229 1.60 -13.87 -13.23
C HIS A 229 2.54 -12.94 -13.99
N SER A 230 2.85 -13.28 -15.24
CA SER A 230 3.48 -12.34 -16.16
C SER A 230 2.48 -11.26 -16.60
N ILE A 231 2.98 -10.16 -17.15
CA ILE A 231 2.10 -9.13 -17.70
C ILE A 231 1.38 -9.65 -18.96
N ASN A 232 2.02 -10.56 -19.71
CA ASN A 232 1.37 -11.25 -20.82
C ASN A 232 0.20 -12.12 -20.33
N GLU A 233 0.41 -12.96 -19.31
CA GLU A 233 -0.67 -13.77 -18.71
C GLU A 233 -1.83 -12.90 -18.18
N LEU A 234 -1.53 -11.74 -17.56
CA LEU A 234 -2.56 -10.78 -17.14
C LEU A 234 -3.32 -10.20 -18.34
N ALA A 235 -2.62 -9.82 -19.41
CA ALA A 235 -3.26 -9.27 -20.61
C ALA A 235 -4.17 -10.30 -21.30
N ASP A 236 -3.75 -11.56 -21.35
CA ASP A 236 -4.54 -12.67 -21.92
C ASP A 236 -5.88 -12.86 -21.20
N MET A 237 -5.96 -12.58 -19.89
CA MET A 237 -7.22 -12.66 -19.13
C MET A 237 -8.27 -11.67 -19.63
N PHE A 238 -7.87 -10.53 -20.20
CA PHE A 238 -8.79 -9.54 -20.78
C PHE A 238 -9.28 -9.91 -22.18
N ASN A 239 -8.63 -10.87 -22.85
CA ASN A 239 -8.98 -11.36 -24.16
C ASN A 239 -9.23 -10.25 -25.22
N THR A 240 -8.30 -9.28 -25.30
CA THR A 240 -8.36 -8.13 -26.23
C THR A 240 -7.00 -7.87 -26.88
N GLU A 241 -6.95 -6.95 -27.85
CA GLU A 241 -5.73 -6.60 -28.54
C GLU A 241 -4.66 -6.03 -27.60
N THR A 242 -3.40 -6.36 -27.86
CA THR A 242 -2.24 -5.92 -27.08
C THR A 242 -1.20 -5.24 -27.98
N THR A 243 -0.45 -4.29 -27.41
CA THR A 243 0.71 -3.67 -28.05
C THR A 243 1.84 -3.50 -27.03
N TYR A 244 3.08 -3.57 -27.50
CA TYR A 244 4.25 -3.45 -26.64
C TYR A 244 4.83 -2.04 -26.70
N ILE A 245 5.23 -1.53 -25.54
CA ILE A 245 5.91 -0.24 -25.38
C ILE A 245 7.26 -0.43 -24.70
N ASP A 246 8.12 0.60 -24.74
CA ASP A 246 9.48 0.55 -24.20
C ASP A 246 9.54 0.12 -22.73
N GLU A 247 10.60 -0.62 -22.38
CA GLU A 247 10.89 -1.06 -21.02
C GLU A 247 11.11 0.14 -20.09
N ARG A 248 10.68 0.01 -18.83
CA ARG A 248 10.82 1.03 -17.79
C ARG A 248 12.01 0.73 -16.89
N PRO A 249 12.89 1.72 -16.61
CA PRO A 249 14.04 1.49 -15.73
C PRO A 249 13.61 1.27 -14.26
N GLY A 250 14.47 0.54 -13.52
CA GLY A 250 14.34 0.41 -12.07
C GLY A 250 13.27 -0.57 -11.58
N GLU A 251 12.55 -1.24 -12.47
CA GLU A 251 11.56 -2.25 -12.10
C GLU A 251 12.20 -3.63 -11.85
N ALA A 252 11.56 -4.42 -10.97
CA ALA A 252 11.97 -5.80 -10.72
C ALA A 252 11.53 -6.71 -11.87
N ARG A 253 12.34 -7.73 -12.20
CA ARG A 253 11.92 -8.75 -13.19
C ARG A 253 10.86 -9.68 -12.62
N GLU A 254 10.96 -10.01 -11.34
CA GLU A 254 10.03 -10.92 -10.67
C GLU A 254 9.77 -10.47 -9.23
N THR A 255 8.53 -10.65 -8.77
CA THR A 255 8.14 -10.58 -7.35
C THR A 255 7.28 -11.79 -7.01
N LEU A 256 7.56 -12.41 -5.84
CA LEU A 256 6.81 -13.55 -5.31
C LEU A 256 6.91 -13.55 -3.79
N CYS A 257 5.76 -13.55 -3.11
CA CYS A 257 5.65 -13.59 -1.66
C CYS A 257 5.79 -15.01 -1.12
N ASN A 258 6.48 -15.16 0.01
CA ASN A 258 6.40 -16.38 0.80
C ASN A 258 5.31 -16.25 1.88
N THR A 259 4.10 -16.65 1.55
CA THR A 259 2.93 -16.53 2.43
C THR A 259 2.97 -17.42 3.67
N LEU A 260 3.83 -18.44 3.71
CA LEU A 260 3.92 -19.39 4.84
C LEU A 260 4.31 -18.69 6.15
N ILE A 261 5.12 -17.64 6.07
CA ILE A 261 5.57 -16.86 7.25
C ILE A 261 4.38 -16.10 7.82
N ALA A 262 3.69 -15.29 7.02
CA ALA A 262 2.51 -14.53 7.46
C ALA A 262 1.39 -15.43 7.96
N LYS A 263 1.14 -16.56 7.29
CA LYS A 263 0.18 -17.59 7.77
C LYS A 263 0.53 -18.08 9.16
N ARG A 264 1.80 -18.39 9.42
CA ARG A 264 2.26 -18.90 10.73
C ARG A 264 2.20 -17.83 11.82
N LEU A 265 2.58 -16.58 11.51
CA LEU A 265 2.73 -15.50 12.49
C LEU A 265 1.41 -14.87 12.89
N ILE A 266 0.54 -14.61 11.90
CA ILE A 266 -0.71 -13.86 12.08
C ILE A 266 -1.95 -14.57 11.52
N GLY A 267 -1.83 -15.79 11.00
CA GLY A 267 -2.97 -16.51 10.40
C GLY A 267 -3.40 -15.99 9.02
N TYR A 268 -2.55 -15.21 8.32
CA TYR A 268 -2.88 -14.63 7.03
C TYR A 268 -3.05 -15.68 5.95
N GLU A 269 -4.23 -15.74 5.35
CA GLU A 269 -4.57 -16.64 4.24
C GLU A 269 -5.26 -15.84 3.12
N PRO A 270 -4.51 -15.40 2.09
CA PRO A 270 -5.10 -14.69 0.96
C PRO A 270 -5.99 -15.64 0.14
N ILE A 271 -7.23 -15.24 -0.14
CA ILE A 271 -8.24 -16.09 -0.78
C ILE A 271 -8.67 -15.60 -2.16
N LYS A 272 -8.48 -14.29 -2.44
CA LYS A 272 -8.87 -13.69 -3.72
C LYS A 272 -7.86 -14.00 -4.81
N ASN A 273 -8.31 -14.20 -6.03
CA ASN A 273 -7.43 -14.41 -7.18
C ASN A 273 -7.70 -13.41 -8.31
N LEU A 274 -6.69 -13.22 -9.15
CA LEU A 274 -6.68 -12.22 -10.20
C LEU A 274 -7.66 -12.58 -11.33
N GLU A 275 -7.78 -13.86 -11.64
CA GLU A 275 -8.64 -14.38 -12.71
C GLU A 275 -10.11 -14.08 -12.44
N ASP A 276 -10.56 -14.26 -11.19
CA ASP A 276 -11.95 -13.95 -10.81
C ASP A 276 -12.23 -12.46 -10.92
N TYR A 277 -11.31 -11.61 -10.45
CA TYR A 277 -11.44 -10.16 -10.53
C TYR A 277 -11.52 -9.68 -11.99
N VAL A 278 -10.58 -10.11 -12.85
CA VAL A 278 -10.61 -9.75 -14.27
C VAL A 278 -11.84 -10.36 -14.95
N GLY A 279 -12.21 -11.60 -14.60
CA GLY A 279 -13.42 -12.23 -15.10
C GLY A 279 -14.71 -11.46 -14.74
N GLU A 280 -14.77 -10.80 -13.58
CA GLU A 280 -15.89 -9.91 -13.21
C GLU A 280 -15.88 -8.62 -14.04
N LEU A 281 -14.71 -8.02 -14.27
CA LEU A 281 -14.56 -6.81 -15.09
C LEU A 281 -14.94 -7.03 -16.57
N THR A 282 -14.71 -8.25 -17.08
CA THR A 282 -14.91 -8.59 -18.49
C THR A 282 -16.27 -9.26 -18.77
N LYS A 283 -17.08 -9.54 -17.75
CA LYS A 283 -18.50 -9.94 -17.94
C LYS A 283 -19.28 -8.74 -18.45
N VAL A 284 -19.63 -8.76 -19.74
CA VAL A 284 -20.49 -7.80 -20.41
C VAL A 284 -21.95 -8.27 -20.34
#